data_1bd9aefb21160aa5ac5421b549b540a6
#
_entry.id   1bd9aefb21160aa5ac5421b549b540a6
#
_cell.length_a   1.000
_cell.length_b   1.000
_cell.length_c   1.000
_cell.angle_alpha   90.00
_cell.angle_beta   90.00
_cell.angle_gamma   90.00
#
_symmetry.space_group_name_H-M   'P 1'
#
loop_
_entity.id
_entity.type
_entity.pdbx_description
1 polymer ?
#
loop_
_entity_poly.entity_id
_entity_poly.type
_entity_poly.pdbx_seq_one_letter_code
_entity_poly.pdbx_strand_id
1 'polypeptide(L)'
;SHFWLACKGQFECKVCHFRTTLRSGTVMEHSHLSFRVWYLAILFMTATKKGISACEMQRQLGYKRYKTVWSLMHRIRTLMGKRDDLYSLTGMIEFDEGFFEIATPDKERKNLKRGKGSQRQEDVGVLAESTPLVDINTGIETKHCRYFKMKVLDSQKSESVNTLFQENVTSDSVA
;
A
#
# COMPACT_ATOMS: atom_id res chain seq x y z
N SER A 1 31.63 2.79 -14.38
CA SER A 1 30.84 2.30 -15.50
C SER A 1 30.53 0.82 -15.33
N HIS A 2 29.35 0.38 -15.80
CA HIS A 2 28.89 -1.01 -15.71
C HIS A 2 28.65 -1.54 -17.12
N PHE A 3 28.77 -2.85 -17.29
CA PHE A 3 28.40 -3.54 -18.53
C PHE A 3 27.48 -4.71 -18.25
N TRP A 4 26.68 -5.07 -19.25
CA TRP A 4 25.71 -6.15 -19.17
C TRP A 4 26.31 -7.48 -19.55
N LEU A 5 26.21 -8.47 -18.67
CA LEU A 5 26.58 -9.86 -18.91
C LEU A 5 25.34 -10.65 -19.37
N ALA A 6 25.14 -10.76 -20.67
CA ALA A 6 23.96 -11.41 -21.24
C ALA A 6 23.80 -12.87 -20.79
N CYS A 7 24.89 -13.61 -20.69
CA CYS A 7 24.88 -15.04 -20.28
C CYS A 7 24.42 -15.23 -18.81
N LYS A 8 24.57 -14.22 -17.97
CA LYS A 8 24.19 -14.26 -16.53
C LYS A 8 22.99 -13.39 -16.19
N GLY A 9 22.53 -12.55 -17.11
CA GLY A 9 21.45 -11.59 -16.86
C GLY A 9 21.79 -10.61 -15.74
N GLN A 10 23.04 -10.12 -15.66
CA GLN A 10 23.57 -9.28 -14.59
C GLN A 10 24.37 -8.11 -15.14
N PHE A 11 24.41 -7.01 -14.39
CA PHE A 11 25.38 -5.95 -14.59
C PHE A 11 26.64 -6.21 -13.77
N GLU A 12 27.80 -5.95 -14.34
CA GLU A 12 29.09 -6.03 -13.65
C GLU A 12 29.79 -4.67 -13.68
N CYS A 13 30.31 -4.24 -12.53
CA CYS A 13 31.12 -3.04 -12.43
C CYS A 13 32.51 -3.28 -13.03
N LYS A 14 32.99 -2.36 -13.89
CA LYS A 14 34.33 -2.48 -14.52
C LYS A 14 35.49 -2.33 -13.53
N VAL A 15 35.24 -1.70 -12.37
CA VAL A 15 36.28 -1.38 -11.39
C VAL A 15 36.37 -2.43 -10.29
N CYS A 16 35.26 -2.74 -9.65
CA CYS A 16 35.24 -3.64 -8.48
C CYS A 16 34.64 -5.02 -8.76
N HIS A 17 34.23 -5.28 -10.01
CA HIS A 17 33.58 -6.53 -10.45
C HIS A 17 32.31 -6.92 -9.67
N PHE A 18 31.75 -5.98 -8.89
CA PHE A 18 30.49 -6.20 -8.20
C PHE A 18 29.37 -6.42 -9.20
N ARG A 19 28.55 -7.43 -8.94
CA ARG A 19 27.44 -7.84 -9.83
C ARG A 19 26.10 -7.50 -9.24
N THR A 20 25.22 -6.93 -10.06
CA THR A 20 23.84 -6.61 -9.71
C THR A 20 22.90 -7.20 -10.77
N THR A 21 21.71 -7.59 -10.34
CA THR A 21 20.62 -8.00 -11.25
C THR A 21 19.63 -6.85 -11.40
N LEU A 22 18.70 -6.95 -12.35
CA LEU A 22 17.57 -6.02 -12.47
C LEU A 22 16.67 -6.01 -11.21
N ARG A 23 16.80 -7.01 -10.35
CA ARG A 23 16.00 -7.14 -9.11
C ARG A 23 16.71 -6.62 -7.87
N SER A 24 18.02 -6.47 -7.92
CA SER A 24 18.84 -6.04 -6.78
C SER A 24 18.38 -4.68 -6.27
N GLY A 25 18.18 -4.54 -4.97
CA GLY A 25 17.67 -3.32 -4.34
C GLY A 25 16.19 -3.03 -4.59
N THR A 26 15.43 -3.96 -5.18
CA THR A 26 13.99 -3.82 -5.42
C THR A 26 13.18 -4.79 -4.57
N VAL A 27 11.86 -4.58 -4.50
CA VAL A 27 10.94 -5.53 -3.85
C VAL A 27 10.98 -6.94 -4.46
N MET A 28 11.50 -7.06 -5.68
CA MET A 28 11.64 -8.32 -6.41
C MET A 28 12.94 -9.08 -6.07
N GLU A 29 13.79 -8.51 -5.22
CA GLU A 29 15.04 -9.14 -4.82
C GLU A 29 14.80 -10.49 -4.15
N HIS A 30 15.68 -11.44 -4.44
CA HIS A 30 15.55 -12.85 -4.00
C HIS A 30 14.24 -13.55 -4.42
N SER A 31 13.52 -13.01 -5.39
CA SER A 31 12.31 -13.65 -5.93
C SER A 31 12.64 -14.47 -7.17
N HIS A 32 12.15 -15.71 -7.20
CA HIS A 32 12.21 -16.58 -8.39
C HIS A 32 11.03 -16.38 -9.36
N LEU A 33 10.05 -15.53 -8.99
CA LEU A 33 8.90 -15.25 -9.85
C LEU A 33 9.33 -14.42 -11.05
N SER A 34 8.75 -14.68 -12.22
CA SER A 34 9.03 -13.87 -13.41
C SER A 34 8.52 -12.43 -13.24
N PHE A 35 9.12 -11.48 -13.95
CA PHE A 35 8.63 -10.09 -13.97
C PHE A 35 7.17 -10.00 -14.38
N ARG A 36 6.75 -10.81 -15.36
CA ARG A 36 5.35 -10.88 -15.79
C ARG A 36 4.40 -11.19 -14.63
N VAL A 37 4.74 -12.13 -13.77
CA VAL A 37 3.92 -12.48 -12.60
C VAL A 37 3.84 -11.33 -11.61
N TRP A 38 4.95 -10.64 -11.37
CA TRP A 38 4.98 -9.45 -10.52
C TRP A 38 4.09 -8.35 -11.05
N TYR A 39 4.20 -8.01 -12.34
CA TYR A 39 3.38 -6.95 -12.95
C TYR A 39 1.90 -7.30 -13.01
N LEU A 40 1.54 -8.55 -13.32
CA LEU A 40 0.16 -9.01 -13.27
C LEU A 40 -0.41 -8.95 -11.85
N ALA A 41 0.36 -9.35 -10.84
CA ALA A 41 -0.08 -9.26 -9.46
C ALA A 41 -0.32 -7.80 -9.03
N ILE A 42 0.59 -6.89 -9.38
CA ILE A 42 0.41 -5.46 -9.13
C ILE A 42 -0.86 -4.96 -9.83
N LEU A 43 -1.03 -5.27 -11.12
CA LEU A 43 -2.21 -4.89 -11.89
C LEU A 43 -3.51 -5.37 -11.22
N PHE A 44 -3.62 -6.64 -10.86
CA PHE A 44 -4.81 -7.18 -10.23
C PHE A 44 -5.08 -6.58 -8.84
N MET A 45 -4.04 -6.23 -8.08
CA MET A 45 -4.20 -5.58 -6.78
C MET A 45 -4.63 -4.12 -6.87
N THR A 46 -4.27 -3.41 -7.94
CA THR A 46 -4.52 -1.96 -8.08
C THR A 46 -5.70 -1.64 -8.98
N ALA A 47 -6.06 -2.52 -9.92
CA ALA A 47 -7.12 -2.26 -10.90
C ALA A 47 -8.54 -2.44 -10.36
N THR A 48 -8.72 -3.14 -9.23
CA THR A 48 -10.06 -3.48 -8.72
C THR A 48 -10.37 -2.69 -7.44
N LYS A 49 -11.56 -2.08 -7.41
CA LYS A 49 -12.05 -1.33 -6.24
C LYS A 49 -12.19 -2.20 -4.98
N LYS A 50 -12.56 -3.46 -5.13
CA LYS A 50 -12.83 -4.37 -3.99
C LYS A 50 -11.58 -5.12 -3.51
N GLY A 51 -10.45 -4.96 -4.17
CA GLY A 51 -9.28 -5.79 -3.91
C GLY A 51 -9.46 -7.24 -4.38
N ILE A 52 -8.44 -8.05 -4.21
CA ILE A 52 -8.42 -9.46 -4.64
C ILE A 52 -7.93 -10.35 -3.50
N SER A 53 -8.57 -11.50 -3.29
CA SER A 53 -8.11 -12.49 -2.33
C SER A 53 -6.89 -13.26 -2.85
N ALA A 54 -6.08 -13.81 -1.95
CA ALA A 54 -4.91 -14.59 -2.36
C ALA A 54 -5.29 -15.89 -3.10
N CYS A 55 -6.44 -16.48 -2.79
CA CYS A 55 -6.96 -17.63 -3.53
C CYS A 55 -7.37 -17.26 -4.95
N GLU A 56 -8.02 -16.10 -5.12
CA GLU A 56 -8.39 -15.61 -6.45
C GLU A 56 -7.13 -15.24 -7.26
N MET A 57 -6.19 -14.53 -6.66
CA MET A 57 -4.91 -14.23 -7.27
C MET A 57 -4.17 -15.49 -7.71
N GLN A 58 -4.20 -16.54 -6.90
CA GLN A 58 -3.61 -17.83 -7.23
C GLN A 58 -4.21 -18.43 -8.50
N ARG A 59 -5.55 -18.39 -8.62
CA ARG A 59 -6.26 -18.86 -9.82
C ARG A 59 -5.90 -18.06 -11.06
N GLN A 60 -5.91 -16.73 -10.95
CA GLN A 60 -5.62 -15.82 -12.05
C GLN A 60 -4.17 -15.95 -12.56
N LEU A 61 -3.21 -16.16 -11.67
CA LEU A 61 -1.81 -16.35 -12.02
C LEU A 61 -1.46 -17.79 -12.43
N GLY A 62 -2.37 -18.75 -12.23
CA GLY A 62 -2.13 -20.18 -12.53
C GLY A 62 -1.05 -20.82 -11.64
N TYR A 63 -0.84 -20.32 -10.41
CA TYR A 63 0.18 -20.84 -9.51
C TYR A 63 -0.33 -22.02 -8.67
N LYS A 64 0.49 -23.08 -8.57
CA LYS A 64 0.14 -24.27 -7.79
C LYS A 64 0.19 -24.04 -6.27
N ARG A 65 1.15 -23.22 -5.79
CA ARG A 65 1.40 -23.01 -4.35
C ARG A 65 0.80 -21.71 -3.85
N TYR A 66 -0.20 -21.80 -3.01
CA TYR A 66 -0.86 -20.66 -2.35
C TYR A 66 0.12 -19.74 -1.61
N LYS A 67 1.04 -20.33 -0.80
CA LYS A 67 2.02 -19.58 0.01
C LYS A 67 2.88 -18.62 -0.84
N THR A 68 3.23 -19.01 -2.07
CA THR A 68 4.03 -18.16 -2.97
C THR A 68 3.26 -16.90 -3.36
N VAL A 69 1.97 -17.06 -3.70
CA VAL A 69 1.10 -15.95 -4.09
C VAL A 69 0.78 -15.06 -2.90
N TRP A 70 0.49 -15.65 -1.75
CA TRP A 70 0.27 -14.93 -0.51
C TRP A 70 1.49 -14.06 -0.13
N SER A 71 2.70 -14.63 -0.18
CA SER A 71 3.94 -13.89 0.08
C SER A 71 4.18 -12.77 -0.93
N LEU A 72 3.89 -13.01 -2.22
CA LEU A 72 3.96 -11.98 -3.27
C LEU A 72 3.05 -10.79 -2.95
N MET A 73 1.78 -11.05 -2.61
CA MET A 73 0.82 -10.01 -2.27
C MET A 73 1.22 -9.20 -1.03
N HIS A 74 1.78 -9.87 -0.01
CA HIS A 74 2.28 -9.17 1.18
C HIS A 74 3.49 -8.28 0.88
N ARG A 75 4.42 -8.73 0.03
CA ARG A 75 5.54 -7.89 -0.43
C ARG A 75 5.06 -6.65 -1.18
N ILE A 76 4.04 -6.79 -2.04
CA ILE A 76 3.45 -5.65 -2.76
C ILE A 76 2.79 -4.68 -1.77
N ARG A 77 2.00 -5.17 -0.80
CA ARG A 77 1.39 -4.31 0.25
C ARG A 77 2.45 -3.56 1.07
N THR A 78 3.52 -4.23 1.46
CA THR A 78 4.63 -3.59 2.18
C THR A 78 5.28 -2.47 1.34
N LEU A 79 5.43 -2.69 0.03
CA LEU A 79 5.95 -1.67 -0.88
C LEU A 79 5.01 -0.47 -0.98
N MET A 80 3.69 -0.73 -1.07
CA MET A 80 2.69 0.34 -1.12
C MET A 80 2.75 1.21 0.15
N GLY A 81 2.82 0.59 1.34
CA GLY A 81 2.96 1.33 2.60
C GLY A 81 4.26 2.16 2.67
N LYS A 82 5.39 1.59 2.26
CA LYS A 82 6.66 2.34 2.21
C LYS A 82 6.63 3.50 1.21
N ARG A 83 5.88 3.37 0.12
CA ARG A 83 5.70 4.46 -0.84
C ARG A 83 4.95 5.63 -0.21
N ASP A 84 3.95 5.35 0.61
CA ASP A 84 3.13 6.37 1.26
C ASP A 84 3.96 7.25 2.22
N ASP A 85 5.07 6.75 2.74
CA ASP A 85 5.99 7.51 3.59
C ASP A 85 6.87 8.51 2.79
N LEU A 86 6.90 8.41 1.45
CA LEU A 86 7.77 9.24 0.59
C LEU A 86 7.18 10.61 0.23
N TYR A 87 5.92 10.87 0.49
CA TYR A 87 5.26 12.14 0.14
C TYR A 87 4.36 12.64 1.26
N SER A 88 4.15 13.95 1.32
CA SER A 88 3.14 14.59 2.17
C SER A 88 1.96 15.03 1.32
N LEU A 89 0.78 15.01 1.91
CA LEU A 89 -0.44 15.47 1.26
C LEU A 89 -0.49 17.00 1.24
N THR A 90 -1.09 17.57 0.18
CA THR A 90 -1.15 19.02 -0.05
C THR A 90 -2.56 19.46 -0.45
N GLY A 91 -2.87 20.74 -0.28
CA GLY A 91 -4.13 21.34 -0.72
C GLY A 91 -5.31 21.00 0.19
N MET A 92 -6.43 20.61 -0.37
CA MET A 92 -7.64 20.25 0.40
C MET A 92 -7.54 18.82 0.87
N ILE A 93 -7.58 18.63 2.18
CA ILE A 93 -7.47 17.31 2.84
C ILE A 93 -8.82 16.96 3.47
N GLU A 94 -9.32 15.79 3.14
CA GLU A 94 -10.49 15.19 3.81
C GLU A 94 -9.99 14.11 4.77
N PHE A 95 -10.52 14.11 5.99
CA PHE A 95 -10.19 13.13 7.02
C PHE A 95 -11.43 12.31 7.39
N ASP A 96 -11.22 10.99 7.52
CA ASP A 96 -12.23 10.05 7.99
C ASP A 96 -11.59 8.98 8.88
N GLU A 97 -12.37 8.35 9.74
CA GLU A 97 -11.96 7.26 10.60
C GLU A 97 -12.58 5.95 10.14
N GLY A 98 -11.76 4.93 9.99
CA GLY A 98 -12.17 3.57 9.65
C GLY A 98 -11.86 2.58 10.77
N PHE A 99 -12.81 1.68 11.06
CA PHE A 99 -12.65 0.61 12.05
C PHE A 99 -12.41 -0.71 11.34
N PHE A 100 -11.24 -1.30 11.54
CA PHE A 100 -10.86 -2.54 10.89
C PHE A 100 -10.78 -3.69 11.90
N GLU A 101 -11.45 -4.80 11.59
CA GLU A 101 -11.43 -5.99 12.44
C GLU A 101 -10.04 -6.62 12.43
N ILE A 102 -9.49 -6.89 13.63
CA ILE A 102 -8.22 -7.57 13.83
C ILE A 102 -8.42 -9.02 14.25
N ALA A 103 -7.44 -9.86 13.91
CA ALA A 103 -7.43 -11.25 14.33
C ALA A 103 -7.23 -11.35 15.84
N THR A 104 -8.29 -11.72 16.56
CA THR A 104 -8.22 -11.95 17.99
C THR A 104 -8.20 -13.45 18.27
N PRO A 105 -7.29 -13.97 19.13
CA PRO A 105 -7.24 -15.37 19.51
C PRO A 105 -8.57 -15.82 20.12
N ASP A 106 -9.02 -17.04 19.81
CA ASP A 106 -10.33 -17.56 20.23
C ASP A 106 -10.53 -17.57 21.77
N LYS A 107 -9.44 -17.71 22.53
CA LYS A 107 -9.46 -17.66 23.99
C LYS A 107 -9.86 -16.29 24.56
N GLU A 108 -9.56 -15.23 23.83
CA GLU A 108 -9.80 -13.84 24.24
C GLU A 108 -11.13 -13.29 23.72
N ARG A 109 -11.80 -14.00 22.80
CA ARG A 109 -13.05 -13.53 22.15
C ARG A 109 -14.26 -13.43 23.08
N LYS A 110 -14.29 -14.18 24.20
CA LYS A 110 -15.51 -14.39 24.98
C LYS A 110 -16.00 -13.17 25.77
N ASN A 111 -15.15 -12.21 26.10
CA ASN A 111 -15.49 -11.07 26.96
C ASN A 111 -15.15 -9.70 26.37
N LEU A 112 -15.01 -9.59 25.04
CA LEU A 112 -14.64 -8.33 24.42
C LEU A 112 -15.84 -7.41 24.21
N LYS A 113 -15.64 -6.12 24.46
CA LYS A 113 -16.63 -5.06 24.24
C LYS A 113 -17.02 -4.99 22.76
N ARG A 114 -18.28 -4.75 22.46
CA ARG A 114 -18.79 -4.50 21.10
C ARG A 114 -19.01 -3.01 20.85
N GLY A 115 -18.91 -2.59 19.58
CA GLY A 115 -19.14 -1.20 19.18
C GLY A 115 -17.89 -0.32 19.29
N LYS A 116 -18.06 0.97 19.41
CA LYS A 116 -16.95 1.96 19.48
C LYS A 116 -16.02 1.67 20.66
N GLY A 117 -14.72 1.58 20.39
CA GLY A 117 -13.71 1.15 21.35
C GLY A 117 -13.65 -0.37 21.57
N SER A 118 -14.09 -1.16 20.59
CA SER A 118 -13.98 -2.61 20.61
C SER A 118 -12.51 -3.04 20.50
N GLN A 119 -12.07 -3.93 21.39
CA GLN A 119 -10.72 -4.55 21.33
C GLN A 119 -10.55 -5.51 20.12
N ARG A 120 -11.59 -5.68 19.30
CA ARG A 120 -11.54 -6.46 18.05
C ARG A 120 -11.25 -5.61 16.82
N GLN A 121 -11.13 -4.30 17.00
CA GLN A 121 -10.97 -3.36 15.91
C GLN A 121 -9.80 -2.44 16.21
N GLU A 122 -9.04 -2.15 15.17
CA GLU A 122 -8.06 -1.08 15.14
C GLU A 122 -8.68 0.13 14.46
N ASP A 123 -8.42 1.30 15.02
CA ASP A 123 -8.84 2.57 14.49
C ASP A 123 -7.79 3.04 13.47
N VAL A 124 -8.24 3.34 12.26
CA VAL A 124 -7.37 3.81 11.18
C VAL A 124 -7.85 5.17 10.71
N GLY A 125 -7.00 6.17 10.86
CA GLY A 125 -7.21 7.48 10.26
C GLY A 125 -6.88 7.42 8.76
N VAL A 126 -7.79 7.95 7.95
CA VAL A 126 -7.66 8.05 6.50
C VAL A 126 -7.62 9.52 6.13
N LEU A 127 -6.52 9.95 5.51
CA LEU A 127 -6.35 11.28 4.95
C LEU A 127 -6.40 11.19 3.44
N ALA A 128 -7.26 11.96 2.80
CA ALA A 128 -7.41 11.99 1.34
C ALA A 128 -7.17 13.41 0.81
N GLU A 129 -6.23 13.54 -0.11
CA GLU A 129 -6.00 14.76 -0.89
C GLU A 129 -7.04 14.84 -1.99
N SER A 130 -7.93 15.81 -1.91
CA SER A 130 -9.00 16.05 -2.87
C SER A 130 -8.63 17.16 -3.84
N THR A 131 -8.76 16.89 -5.13
CA THR A 131 -8.59 17.89 -6.19
C THR A 131 -9.89 18.08 -6.96
N PRO A 132 -10.25 19.32 -7.31
CA PRO A 132 -11.41 19.56 -8.16
C PRO A 132 -11.15 18.98 -9.56
N LEU A 133 -12.13 18.30 -10.10
CA LEU A 133 -12.15 17.79 -11.45
C LEU A 133 -13.37 18.36 -12.17
N VAL A 134 -13.14 19.12 -13.24
CA VAL A 134 -14.20 19.69 -14.08
C VAL A 134 -14.39 18.79 -15.29
N ASP A 135 -15.58 18.26 -15.48
CA ASP A 135 -15.94 17.55 -16.70
C ASP A 135 -16.05 18.57 -17.87
N ILE A 136 -15.20 18.39 -18.86
CA ILE A 136 -15.08 19.29 -20.03
C ILE A 136 -16.39 19.36 -20.83
N ASN A 137 -17.21 18.31 -20.84
CA ASN A 137 -18.43 18.24 -21.64
C ASN A 137 -19.65 18.80 -20.89
N THR A 138 -19.72 18.61 -19.59
CA THR A 138 -20.88 18.98 -18.78
C THR A 138 -20.66 20.21 -17.91
N GLY A 139 -19.40 20.63 -17.71
CA GLY A 139 -19.03 21.72 -16.80
C GLY A 139 -19.26 21.41 -15.32
N ILE A 140 -19.59 20.16 -14.98
CA ILE A 140 -19.87 19.77 -13.59
C ILE A 140 -18.54 19.61 -12.85
N GLU A 141 -18.41 20.31 -11.74
CA GLU A 141 -17.29 20.14 -10.80
C GLU A 141 -17.54 18.93 -9.89
N THR A 142 -16.55 18.01 -9.89
CA THR A 142 -16.51 16.85 -9.00
C THR A 142 -15.22 16.85 -8.22
N LYS A 143 -15.18 16.12 -7.10
CA LYS A 143 -13.94 15.92 -6.34
C LYS A 143 -13.30 14.62 -6.77
N HIS A 144 -11.98 14.64 -6.97
CA HIS A 144 -11.17 13.45 -7.25
C HIS A 144 -10.12 13.27 -6.17
N CYS A 145 -10.05 12.09 -5.58
CA CYS A 145 -8.99 11.73 -4.65
C CYS A 145 -7.70 11.47 -5.44
N ARG A 146 -6.68 12.30 -5.25
CA ARG A 146 -5.38 12.19 -5.90
C ARG A 146 -4.46 11.26 -5.16
N TYR A 147 -4.28 11.50 -3.88
CA TYR A 147 -3.48 10.68 -2.97
C TYR A 147 -4.25 10.46 -1.68
N PHE A 148 -3.97 9.35 -1.01
CA PHE A 148 -4.50 9.09 0.33
C PHE A 148 -3.45 8.41 1.18
N LYS A 149 -3.57 8.59 2.49
CA LYS A 149 -2.75 7.91 3.50
C LYS A 149 -3.64 7.25 4.53
N MET A 150 -3.21 6.09 5.00
CA MET A 150 -3.85 5.37 6.08
C MET A 150 -2.84 5.11 7.18
N LYS A 151 -3.17 5.47 8.41
CA LYS A 151 -2.33 5.18 9.58
C LYS A 151 -3.20 4.66 10.73
N VAL A 152 -2.68 3.66 11.42
CA VAL A 152 -3.32 3.19 12.65
C VAL A 152 -3.22 4.28 13.71
N LEU A 153 -4.32 4.58 14.38
CA LEU A 153 -4.40 5.56 15.46
C LEU A 153 -4.26 4.85 16.80
N ASP A 154 -3.38 5.31 17.65
CA ASP A 154 -3.23 4.80 19.01
C ASP A 154 -4.48 5.07 19.87
N SER A 155 -5.20 6.14 19.58
CA SER A 155 -6.45 6.51 20.23
C SER A 155 -7.28 7.46 19.37
N GLN A 156 -8.59 7.55 19.65
CA GLN A 156 -9.51 8.51 19.02
C GLN A 156 -9.43 9.93 19.61
N LYS A 157 -8.38 10.24 20.35
CA LYS A 157 -8.17 11.57 20.93
C LYS A 157 -7.64 12.53 19.86
N SER A 158 -8.00 13.80 20.01
CA SER A 158 -7.51 14.88 19.13
C SER A 158 -5.99 14.93 19.01
N GLU A 159 -5.25 14.55 20.05
CA GLU A 159 -3.79 14.49 20.03
C GLU A 159 -3.26 13.52 18.97
N SER A 160 -3.81 12.30 18.90
CA SER A 160 -3.38 11.29 17.90
C SER A 160 -3.73 11.74 16.48
N VAL A 161 -4.89 12.37 16.30
CA VAL A 161 -5.31 12.93 15.01
C VAL A 161 -4.39 14.09 14.60
N ASN A 162 -4.09 15.01 15.53
CA ASN A 162 -3.17 16.12 15.26
C ASN A 162 -1.77 15.64 14.86
N THR A 163 -1.24 14.63 15.55
CA THR A 163 0.05 14.02 15.18
C THR A 163 0.00 13.44 13.76
N LEU A 164 -1.09 12.74 13.42
CA LEU A 164 -1.29 12.20 12.07
C LEU A 164 -1.24 13.32 11.00
N PHE A 165 -1.90 14.45 11.25
CA PHE A 165 -1.86 15.60 10.34
C PHE A 165 -0.47 16.21 10.24
N GLN A 166 0.20 16.47 11.36
CA GLN A 166 1.55 17.06 11.37
C GLN A 166 2.58 16.22 10.61
N GLU A 167 2.50 14.91 10.71
CA GLU A 167 3.44 14.00 10.03
C GLU A 167 3.16 13.83 8.54
N ASN A 168 1.92 14.01 8.10
CA ASN A 168 1.51 13.55 6.78
C ASN A 168 1.00 14.65 5.85
N VAL A 169 0.77 15.86 6.37
CA VAL A 169 0.18 16.99 5.64
C VAL A 169 1.13 18.19 5.67
N THR A 170 1.24 18.92 4.57
CA THR A 170 2.04 20.16 4.51
C THR A 170 1.34 21.29 5.23
N SER A 171 2.11 22.24 5.77
CA SER A 171 1.62 23.41 6.53
C SER A 171 0.65 24.32 5.75
N ASP A 172 0.72 24.30 4.42
CA ASP A 172 -0.09 25.14 3.53
C ASP A 172 -1.43 24.52 3.13
N SER A 173 -1.79 23.40 3.77
CA SER A 173 -3.00 22.64 3.46
C SER A 173 -4.19 23.09 4.30
N VAL A 174 -5.40 22.92 3.74
CA VAL A 174 -6.69 23.20 4.40
C VAL A 174 -7.37 21.86 4.67
N ALA A 175 -7.83 21.64 5.90
CA ALA A 175 -8.56 20.45 6.32
C ALA A 175 -10.03 20.76 6.60
#